data_fe592161ee03ddba55f2913d90d31b0f
#
_entry.id   fe592161ee03ddba55f2913d90d31b0f
#
_cell.length_a   1.000
_cell.length_b   1.000
_cell.length_c   1.000
_cell.angle_alpha   90.00
_cell.angle_beta   90.00
_cell.angle_gamma   90.00
#
_symmetry.space_group_name_H-M   'P 1'
#
loop_
_entity.id
_entity.type
_entity.pdbx_description
1 polymer ?
#
loop_
_entity_poly.entity_id
_entity_poly.type
_entity_poly.pdbx_seq_one_letter_code
_entity_poly.pdbx_strand_id
1 'polypeptide(L)' 'MYGDEDPKVVEEAIELVRSSGKCSTSMLQRHLKLGYGRAARVVDILESMGIVGPADGSKPREVIG' A
#
# COMPACT_ATOMS: atom_id res chain seq x y z
N MET A 1 -6.93 -10.28 8.73
CA MET A 1 -5.82 -9.93 9.63
C MET A 1 -4.64 -9.40 8.81
N TYR A 2 -3.91 -8.45 9.35
CA TYR A 2 -2.89 -7.74 8.58
C TYR A 2 -1.48 -8.19 8.93
N GLY A 3 -1.31 -9.41 9.40
CA GLY A 3 -0.02 -9.89 9.81
C GLY A 3 0.51 -9.08 10.98
N ASP A 4 1.73 -8.58 10.85
CA ASP A 4 2.37 -7.82 11.92
C ASP A 4 2.12 -6.32 11.81
N GLU A 5 1.34 -5.88 10.83
CA GLU A 5 1.13 -4.45 10.64
C GLU A 5 -0.01 -3.91 11.48
N ASP A 6 0.14 -2.64 11.88
CA ASP A 6 -0.89 -1.93 12.63
C ASP A 6 -2.11 -1.72 11.71
N PRO A 7 -3.31 -2.15 12.14
CA PRO A 7 -4.51 -1.92 11.33
C PRO A 7 -4.74 -0.46 10.97
N LYS A 8 -4.35 0.47 11.82
CA LYS A 8 -4.48 1.90 11.50
C LYS A 8 -3.61 2.29 10.33
N VAL A 9 -2.39 1.77 10.26
CA VAL A 9 -1.49 2.06 9.15
C VAL A 9 -2.08 1.52 7.86
N VAL A 10 -2.63 0.31 7.90
CA VAL A 10 -3.25 -0.28 6.72
C VAL A 10 -4.45 0.55 6.27
N GLU A 11 -5.29 1.00 7.20
CA GLU A 11 -6.43 1.83 6.86
C GLU A 11 -6.01 3.16 6.25
N GLU A 12 -4.99 3.79 6.80
CA GLU A 12 -4.46 5.03 6.25
C GLU A 12 -3.93 4.82 4.84
N ALA A 13 -3.26 3.68 4.62
CA ALA A 13 -2.74 3.36 3.30
C ALA A 13 -3.87 3.16 2.30
N ILE A 14 -4.95 2.50 2.71
CA ILE A 14 -6.10 2.30 1.83
C ILE A 14 -6.68 3.65 1.41
N GLU A 15 -6.89 4.55 2.36
CA GLU A 15 -7.42 5.87 2.06
C GLU A 15 -6.49 6.64 1.13
N LEU A 16 -5.19 6.57 1.40
CA LEU A 16 -4.21 7.27 0.59
C LEU A 16 -4.23 6.79 -0.86
N VAL A 17 -4.19 5.47 -1.07
CA VAL A 17 -4.14 4.94 -2.44
C VAL A 17 -5.46 5.18 -3.17
N ARG A 18 -6.59 5.11 -2.47
CA ARG A 18 -7.88 5.38 -3.10
C ARG A 18 -8.00 6.83 -3.53
N SER A 19 -7.50 7.76 -2.72
CA SER A 19 -7.59 9.17 -3.08
C SER A 19 -6.60 9.54 -4.17
N SER A 20 -5.43 8.87 -4.23
CA SER A 20 -4.43 9.19 -5.26
C SER A 20 -4.63 8.41 -6.55
N GLY A 21 -5.34 7.28 -6.49
CA GLY A 21 -5.58 6.44 -7.65
C GLY A 21 -4.43 5.52 -8.02
N LYS A 22 -3.39 5.48 -7.21
CA LYS A 22 -2.22 4.64 -7.48
C LYS A 22 -1.53 4.28 -6.17
N CYS A 23 -0.69 3.27 -6.23
CA CYS A 23 0.03 2.78 -5.04
C CYS A 23 1.47 2.44 -5.40
N SER A 24 2.41 2.95 -4.62
CA SER A 24 3.81 2.55 -4.73
C SER A 24 4.42 2.50 -3.33
N THR A 25 5.47 1.70 -3.19
CA THR A 25 6.17 1.59 -1.92
C THR A 25 6.73 2.95 -1.49
N SER A 26 7.34 3.70 -2.44
CA SER A 26 7.92 5.00 -2.11
C SER A 26 6.87 6.01 -1.69
N MET A 27 5.68 5.93 -2.26
CA MET A 27 4.58 6.82 -1.87
C MET A 27 4.19 6.57 -0.41
N LEU A 28 4.07 5.29 -0.02
CA LEU A 28 3.73 4.96 1.36
C LEU A 28 4.85 5.34 2.32
N GLN A 29 6.11 5.17 1.92
CA GLN A 29 7.22 5.61 2.75
C GLN A 29 7.12 7.10 3.06
N ARG A 30 6.85 7.90 2.05
CA ARG A 30 6.80 9.35 2.21
C ARG A 30 5.60 9.81 3.02
N HIS A 31 4.43 9.31 2.67
CA HIS A 31 3.19 9.81 3.26
C HIS A 31 2.91 9.25 4.65
N LEU A 32 3.29 8.01 4.89
CA LEU A 32 3.03 7.36 6.17
C LEU A 32 4.28 7.27 7.04
N LYS A 33 5.40 7.78 6.55
CA LYS A 33 6.68 7.80 7.26
C LYS A 33 7.11 6.40 7.70
N LEU A 34 6.98 5.46 6.77
CA LEU A 34 7.36 4.08 7.01
C LEU A 34 8.74 3.80 6.44
N GLY A 35 9.46 2.86 7.05
CA GLY A 35 10.65 2.32 6.43
C GLY A 35 10.28 1.48 5.21
N TYR A 36 11.26 1.19 4.36
CA TYR A 36 10.99 0.46 3.11
C TYR A 36 10.34 -0.89 3.38
N GLY A 37 10.88 -1.65 4.32
CA GLY A 37 10.34 -2.99 4.60
C GLY A 37 8.90 -2.97 5.05
N ARG A 38 8.52 -2.00 5.89
CA ARG A 38 7.14 -1.88 6.33
C ARG A 38 6.24 -1.43 5.19
N ALA A 39 6.70 -0.46 4.39
CA ALA A 39 5.91 0.03 3.27
C ALA A 39 5.66 -1.08 2.26
N ALA A 40 6.67 -1.88 1.96
CA ALA A 40 6.52 -3.01 1.04
C ALA A 40 5.52 -4.03 1.58
N ARG A 41 5.57 -4.28 2.89
CA ARG A 41 4.63 -5.21 3.53
C ARG A 41 3.19 -4.71 3.44
N VAL A 42 2.99 -3.41 3.65
CA VAL A 42 1.66 -2.82 3.54
C VAL A 42 1.15 -2.93 2.11
N VAL A 43 1.99 -2.69 1.11
CA VAL A 43 1.59 -2.87 -0.29
C VAL A 43 1.13 -4.31 -0.54
N ASP A 44 1.86 -5.30 -0.02
CA ASP A 44 1.47 -6.69 -0.18
C ASP A 44 0.13 -6.99 0.48
N ILE A 45 -0.12 -6.38 1.64
CA ILE A 45 -1.40 -6.53 2.32
C ILE A 45 -2.52 -5.95 1.46
N LEU A 46 -2.32 -4.76 0.90
CA LEU A 46 -3.34 -4.15 0.05
C LEU A 46 -3.62 -5.00 -1.19
N GLU A 47 -2.58 -5.63 -1.73
CA GLU A 47 -2.80 -6.53 -2.86
C GLU A 47 -3.63 -7.75 -2.44
N SER A 48 -3.31 -8.34 -1.30
CA SER A 48 -4.05 -9.51 -0.82
C SER A 48 -5.50 -9.18 -0.50
N MET A 49 -5.79 -7.92 -0.17
CA MET A 49 -7.16 -7.47 0.08
C MET A 49 -7.93 -7.10 -1.19
N GLY A 50 -7.25 -7.11 -2.34
CA GLY A 50 -7.87 -6.71 -3.59
C GLY A 50 -8.01 -5.21 -3.75
N ILE A 51 -7.26 -4.43 -2.97
CA ILE A 51 -7.30 -2.97 -3.06
C ILE A 51 -6.43 -2.49 -4.23
N VAL A 52 -5.28 -3.13 -4.43
CA VAL A 52 -4.37 -2.76 -5.51
C VAL A 52 -4.01 -3.99 -6.32
N GLY A 53 -3.62 -3.77 -7.57
CA GLY A 53 -3.23 -4.85 -8.46
C GLY A 53 -1.79 -5.29 -8.22
N PRO A 54 -1.35 -6.31 -8.98
CA PRO A 54 0.00 -6.83 -8.83
C PRO A 54 1.05 -5.86 -9.36
N ALA A 55 2.30 -6.10 -8.97
CA ALA A 55 3.41 -5.30 -9.45
C ALA A 55 3.51 -5.38 -10.97
N ASP A 56 3.83 -4.24 -11.60
CA ASP A 56 3.98 -4.15 -13.06
C ASP A 56 5.28 -3.38 -13.32
N GLY A 57 6.38 -4.07 -13.23
CA GLY A 57 7.70 -3.45 -13.37
C GLY A 57 7.93 -2.40 -12.31
N SER A 58 8.39 -1.23 -12.72
CA SER A 58 8.65 -0.12 -11.80
C SER A 58 7.47 0.85 -11.72
N LYS A 59 6.37 0.56 -12.41
CA LYS A 59 5.21 1.45 -12.40
C LYS A 59 4.44 1.35 -11.09
N PRO A 60 3.79 2.43 -10.67
CA PRO A 60 2.89 2.34 -9.53
C PRO A 60 1.78 1.34 -9.81
N ARG A 61 1.33 0.66 -8.74
CA ARG A 61 0.24 -0.31 -8.88
C ARG A 61 -1.08 0.41 -9.03
N GLU A 62 -2.00 -0.19 -9.80
CA GLU A 62 -3.33 0.35 -9.97
C GLU A 62 -4.18 0.07 -8.73
N VAL A 63 -5.08 1.01 -8.43
CA VAL A 63 -6.07 0.82 -7.36
C VAL A 63 -7.30 0.21 -8.00
N ILE A 64 -7.67 -0.99 -7.52
CA ILE A 64 -8.75 -1.77 -8.13
C ILE A 64 -9.90 -2.05 -7.17
N GLY A 65 -9.74 -1.73 -5.88
CA GLY A 65 -10.78 -2.02 -4.90
C GLY A 65 -11.26 -0.88 -4.05
#